data_c6021c03ed2598336d3691232df78cd6
#
_entry.id   c6021c03ed2598336d3691232df78cd6
#
_cell.length_a   1.000
_cell.length_b   1.000
_cell.length_c   1.000
_cell.angle_alpha   90.00
_cell.angle_beta   90.00
_cell.angle_gamma   90.00
#
_symmetry.space_group_name_H-M   'P 1'
#
loop_
_entity.id
_entity.type
_entity.pdbx_description
1 polymer ?
#
loop_
_entity_poly.entity_id
_entity_poly.type
_entity_poly.pdbx_seq_one_letter_code
_entity_poly.pdbx_strand_id
1 'polypeptide(L)'
;VSDEKGDEEEDDLRFESIISFSNFILQVNEAMNISETENDAGLDDKKFLELLKDRWSSKEKALDFIYYLLKYRYLFDCYIIKREYYGNHNSEGKWSLKKCKINKYDKGNKPIYKTTLNTDEEDENNLDNKQLTLLESCLRITYTSPKTMHWISKVMSEVNKGKTGKDIIKILEKYCCKKVDDSDYKNSKGFAVERIVFTYLDYILCRDNLKNYEDFEFQFRKSIEHFFPQHPINEEDKIKDENKDSFGNLALITVSANSKFSNMLPIHKVEQYKEVVKQSPKLILMTELMVDNNRIWDDKCIETHNDKMLKLLEDEINKHNDF
;
A
#
# COMPACT_ATOMS: atom_id res chain seq x y z
N VAL A 1 -5.94 -6.40 -49.22
CA VAL A 1 -5.06 -7.04 -48.22
C VAL A 1 -4.66 -5.90 -47.31
N SER A 2 -5.39 -5.68 -46.25
CA SER A 2 -5.16 -4.64 -45.24
C SER A 2 -4.70 -5.37 -43.95
N ASP A 3 -3.58 -4.91 -43.47
CA ASP A 3 -2.79 -5.39 -42.32
C ASP A 3 -3.59 -5.48 -41.01
N GLU A 4 -3.96 -6.67 -40.61
CA GLU A 4 -4.29 -7.03 -39.23
C GLU A 4 -3.00 -7.45 -38.49
N LYS A 5 -2.12 -6.50 -38.22
CA LYS A 5 -0.96 -6.67 -37.35
C LYS A 5 -0.90 -5.47 -36.39
N GLY A 6 -1.77 -5.44 -35.39
CA GLY A 6 -1.78 -4.32 -34.43
C GLY A 6 -2.16 -4.67 -33.02
N ASP A 7 -2.87 -5.78 -32.79
CA ASP A 7 -3.54 -5.98 -31.50
C ASP A 7 -2.83 -6.98 -30.55
N GLU A 8 -1.80 -7.71 -31.00
CA GLU A 8 -1.15 -8.74 -30.16
C GLU A 8 0.04 -8.23 -29.34
N GLU A 9 0.67 -7.12 -29.71
CA GLU A 9 1.80 -6.55 -28.96
C GLU A 9 1.37 -5.61 -27.80
N GLU A 10 0.13 -5.09 -27.78
CA GLU A 10 -0.36 -4.20 -26.73
C GLU A 10 -0.82 -4.93 -25.46
N ASP A 11 -1.22 -6.21 -25.52
CA ASP A 11 -1.71 -6.96 -24.36
C ASP A 11 -0.59 -7.45 -23.43
N ASP A 12 0.63 -7.64 -23.93
CA ASP A 12 1.77 -8.10 -23.13
C ASP A 12 2.29 -7.05 -22.13
N LEU A 13 2.02 -5.78 -22.37
CA LEU A 13 2.43 -4.65 -21.50
C LEU A 13 1.33 -4.16 -20.55
N ARG A 14 0.13 -4.76 -20.62
CA ARG A 14 -1.01 -4.29 -19.81
C ARG A 14 -0.79 -4.42 -18.31
N PHE A 15 -0.13 -5.47 -17.86
CA PHE A 15 0.12 -5.73 -16.45
C PHE A 15 1.60 -5.85 -16.14
N GLU A 16 2.03 -5.16 -15.07
CA GLU A 16 3.37 -5.24 -14.54
C GLU A 16 3.36 -5.82 -13.12
N SER A 17 4.23 -6.79 -12.87
CA SER A 17 4.43 -7.39 -11.55
C SER A 17 5.12 -6.40 -10.61
N ILE A 18 4.71 -6.38 -9.34
CA ILE A 18 5.31 -5.52 -8.31
C ILE A 18 6.68 -5.99 -7.82
N ILE A 19 7.10 -7.20 -8.16
CA ILE A 19 8.40 -7.78 -7.83
C ILE A 19 8.99 -8.52 -9.05
N SER A 20 10.32 -8.66 -9.08
CA SER A 20 11.03 -9.46 -10.09
C SER A 20 10.80 -10.96 -9.87
N PHE A 21 11.12 -11.76 -10.89
CA PHE A 21 10.98 -13.23 -10.80
C PHE A 21 11.90 -13.84 -9.73
N SER A 22 13.12 -13.34 -9.57
CA SER A 22 14.02 -13.81 -8.50
C SER A 22 13.46 -13.53 -7.11
N ASN A 23 12.90 -12.35 -6.90
CA ASN A 23 12.22 -12.01 -5.64
C ASN A 23 10.97 -12.87 -5.43
N PHE A 24 10.20 -13.17 -6.48
CA PHE A 24 9.08 -14.10 -6.40
C PHE A 24 9.49 -15.49 -5.91
N ILE A 25 10.62 -16.04 -6.41
CA ILE A 25 11.14 -17.33 -5.93
C ILE A 25 11.45 -17.30 -4.43
N LEU A 26 12.02 -16.20 -3.93
CA LEU A 26 12.26 -16.03 -2.49
C LEU A 26 10.94 -15.93 -1.69
N GLN A 27 9.93 -15.24 -2.21
CA GLN A 27 8.60 -15.19 -1.62
C GLN A 27 7.96 -16.59 -1.52
N VAL A 28 8.13 -17.42 -2.54
CA VAL A 28 7.66 -18.82 -2.52
C VAL A 28 8.40 -19.61 -1.44
N ASN A 29 9.73 -19.48 -1.37
CA ASN A 29 10.52 -20.15 -0.33
C ASN A 29 10.07 -19.74 1.07
N GLU A 30 9.82 -18.46 1.30
CA GLU A 30 9.30 -17.96 2.57
C GLU A 30 7.90 -18.49 2.85
N ALA A 31 6.96 -18.42 1.88
CA ALA A 31 5.60 -18.90 2.04
C ALA A 31 5.50 -20.40 2.40
N MET A 32 6.44 -21.22 1.91
CA MET A 32 6.55 -22.63 2.29
C MET A 32 7.08 -22.83 3.71
N ASN A 33 7.83 -21.87 4.26
CA ASN A 33 8.47 -21.94 5.57
C ASN A 33 7.71 -21.17 6.65
N ILE A 34 6.67 -20.45 6.30
CA ILE A 34 5.82 -19.78 7.31
C ILE A 34 5.22 -20.84 8.21
N SER A 35 5.91 -21.08 9.33
CA SER A 35 5.37 -21.77 10.49
C SER A 35 4.69 -20.73 11.37
N GLU A 36 3.97 -21.17 12.40
CA GLU A 36 3.35 -20.29 13.41
C GLU A 36 4.38 -19.45 14.21
N THR A 37 5.66 -19.74 14.07
CA THR A 37 6.78 -18.99 14.66
C THR A 37 7.32 -17.99 13.65
N GLU A 38 7.33 -16.71 14.02
CA GLU A 38 7.66 -15.52 13.21
C GLU A 38 9.12 -15.41 12.72
N ASN A 39 9.76 -16.48 12.31
CA ASN A 39 11.08 -16.41 11.71
C ASN A 39 10.93 -16.18 10.19
N ASP A 40 11.07 -14.93 9.77
CA ASP A 40 11.20 -14.55 8.38
C ASP A 40 12.36 -15.34 7.73
N ALA A 41 12.08 -16.19 6.76
CA ALA A 41 13.07 -17.02 6.07
C ALA A 41 14.11 -16.22 5.28
N GLY A 42 13.87 -14.90 5.19
CA GLY A 42 14.73 -13.95 4.50
C GLY A 42 14.40 -13.79 3.02
N LEU A 43 14.34 -12.53 2.61
CA LEU A 43 14.03 -12.11 1.23
C LEU A 43 15.23 -11.39 0.59
N ASP A 44 16.45 -11.60 1.10
CA ASP A 44 17.65 -10.96 0.56
C ASP A 44 18.13 -11.67 -0.71
N ASP A 45 17.91 -11.05 -1.87
CA ASP A 45 18.34 -11.54 -3.18
C ASP A 45 19.87 -11.72 -3.31
N LYS A 46 20.66 -11.00 -2.51
CA LYS A 46 22.11 -11.23 -2.42
C LYS A 46 22.48 -12.59 -1.84
N LYS A 47 21.57 -13.17 -1.05
CA LYS A 47 21.71 -14.51 -0.44
C LYS A 47 20.88 -15.58 -1.15
N PHE A 48 20.45 -15.31 -2.38
CA PHE A 48 19.53 -16.16 -3.15
C PHE A 48 19.91 -17.65 -3.14
N LEU A 49 21.15 -17.98 -3.49
CA LEU A 49 21.62 -19.36 -3.53
C LEU A 49 21.70 -20.00 -2.13
N GLU A 50 22.07 -19.23 -1.11
CA GLU A 50 22.13 -19.68 0.28
C GLU A 50 20.73 -20.03 0.79
N LEU A 51 19.78 -19.13 0.59
CA LEU A 51 18.40 -19.28 1.04
C LEU A 51 17.67 -20.44 0.40
N LEU A 52 18.02 -20.78 -0.84
CA LEU A 52 17.40 -21.87 -1.60
C LEU A 52 18.17 -23.19 -1.55
N LYS A 53 19.35 -23.24 -0.92
CA LYS A 53 20.23 -24.41 -0.95
C LYS A 53 19.52 -25.69 -0.54
N ASP A 54 18.69 -25.65 0.48
CA ASP A 54 17.98 -26.83 0.99
C ASP A 54 16.93 -27.36 -0.01
N ARG A 55 16.33 -26.49 -0.82
CA ARG A 55 15.33 -26.86 -1.83
C ARG A 55 15.89 -27.75 -2.92
N TRP A 56 17.21 -27.71 -3.16
CA TRP A 56 17.91 -28.46 -4.19
C TRP A 56 18.77 -29.60 -3.62
N SER A 57 18.63 -29.91 -2.31
CA SER A 57 19.45 -30.91 -1.65
C SER A 57 19.08 -32.36 -2.00
N SER A 58 17.87 -32.62 -2.53
CA SER A 58 17.43 -33.90 -3.06
C SER A 58 16.46 -33.72 -4.22
N LYS A 59 16.25 -34.77 -5.02
CA LYS A 59 15.29 -34.77 -6.11
C LYS A 59 13.86 -34.51 -5.62
N GLU A 60 13.48 -35.11 -4.51
CA GLU A 60 12.16 -34.98 -3.90
C GLU A 60 11.90 -33.54 -3.50
N LYS A 61 12.84 -32.89 -2.80
CA LYS A 61 12.72 -31.49 -2.40
C LYS A 61 12.66 -30.54 -3.60
N ALA A 62 13.44 -30.82 -4.64
CA ALA A 62 13.42 -30.03 -5.86
C ALA A 62 12.06 -30.13 -6.59
N LEU A 63 11.49 -31.33 -6.69
CA LEU A 63 10.19 -31.54 -7.29
C LEU A 63 9.07 -30.87 -6.47
N ASP A 64 9.13 -30.97 -5.14
CA ASP A 64 8.19 -30.30 -4.23
C ASP A 64 8.27 -28.78 -4.40
N PHE A 65 9.48 -28.23 -4.43
CA PHE A 65 9.67 -26.80 -4.64
C PHE A 65 9.13 -26.31 -5.99
N ILE A 66 9.37 -27.07 -7.07
CA ILE A 66 8.82 -26.74 -8.42
C ILE A 66 7.29 -26.78 -8.40
N TYR A 67 6.69 -27.76 -7.73
CA TYR A 67 5.24 -27.84 -7.59
C TYR A 67 4.69 -26.59 -6.87
N TYR A 68 5.29 -26.20 -5.74
CA TYR A 68 4.88 -24.99 -5.01
C TYR A 68 5.18 -23.72 -5.80
N LEU A 69 6.24 -23.66 -6.58
CA LEU A 69 6.53 -22.51 -7.44
C LEU A 69 5.40 -22.27 -8.44
N LEU A 70 4.89 -23.32 -9.09
CA LEU A 70 3.75 -23.22 -10.01
C LEU A 70 2.45 -22.86 -9.27
N LYS A 71 2.19 -23.51 -8.13
CA LYS A 71 1.00 -23.25 -7.34
C LYS A 71 0.96 -21.81 -6.82
N TYR A 72 2.05 -21.34 -6.22
CA TYR A 72 2.15 -19.98 -5.71
C TYR A 72 2.21 -18.93 -6.82
N ARG A 73 2.71 -19.29 -8.02
CA ARG A 73 2.58 -18.38 -9.17
C ARG A 73 1.13 -18.07 -9.49
N TYR A 74 0.29 -19.10 -9.53
CA TYR A 74 -1.15 -18.91 -9.73
C TYR A 74 -1.78 -18.06 -8.62
N LEU A 75 -1.45 -18.33 -7.36
CA LEU A 75 -1.97 -17.55 -6.24
C LEU A 75 -1.50 -16.11 -6.25
N PHE A 76 -0.23 -15.87 -6.56
CA PHE A 76 0.35 -14.54 -6.74
C PHE A 76 -0.40 -13.75 -7.82
N ASP A 77 -0.58 -14.34 -9.00
CA ASP A 77 -1.28 -13.68 -10.10
C ASP A 77 -2.76 -13.38 -9.78
N CYS A 78 -3.38 -14.17 -8.91
CA CYS A 78 -4.76 -13.96 -8.50
C CYS A 78 -4.92 -12.97 -7.35
N TYR A 79 -4.05 -13.01 -6.34
CA TYR A 79 -4.28 -12.37 -5.05
C TYR A 79 -3.29 -11.25 -4.71
N ILE A 80 -2.26 -11.02 -5.50
CA ILE A 80 -1.32 -9.92 -5.30
C ILE A 80 -1.57 -8.84 -6.35
N ILE A 81 -1.59 -7.59 -5.91
CA ILE A 81 -1.78 -6.42 -6.78
C ILE A 81 -0.68 -6.35 -7.85
N LYS A 82 -1.04 -5.72 -8.95
CA LYS A 82 -0.14 -5.41 -10.07
C LYS A 82 -0.42 -4.00 -10.57
N ARG A 83 0.50 -3.45 -11.37
CA ARG A 83 0.22 -2.24 -12.14
C ARG A 83 -0.51 -2.63 -13.41
N GLU A 84 -1.63 -1.95 -13.70
CA GLU A 84 -2.41 -2.09 -14.92
C GLU A 84 -2.34 -0.80 -15.70
N TYR A 85 -1.93 -0.89 -16.96
CA TYR A 85 -1.80 0.22 -17.86
C TYR A 85 -2.95 0.19 -18.88
N TYR A 86 -3.56 1.34 -19.16
CA TYR A 86 -4.65 1.50 -20.11
C TYR A 86 -4.19 2.43 -21.22
N GLY A 87 -3.79 1.85 -22.37
CA GLY A 87 -3.35 2.60 -23.55
C GLY A 87 -2.09 3.44 -23.32
N ASN A 88 -1.67 4.16 -24.34
CA ASN A 88 -0.39 4.89 -24.36
C ASN A 88 -0.34 6.18 -23.51
N HIS A 89 -1.36 6.50 -22.72
CA HIS A 89 -1.50 7.81 -22.08
C HIS A 89 -1.34 7.82 -20.57
N ASN A 90 -1.21 6.67 -19.90
CA ASN A 90 -1.07 6.64 -18.45
C ASN A 90 0.30 6.06 -18.04
N SER A 91 1.30 6.93 -17.91
CA SER A 91 2.68 6.57 -17.62
C SER A 91 2.88 5.89 -16.24
N GLU A 92 1.91 5.99 -15.31
CA GLU A 92 2.06 5.46 -13.96
C GLU A 92 1.26 4.17 -13.72
N GLY A 93 0.28 3.84 -14.57
CA GLY A 93 -0.63 2.72 -14.38
C GLY A 93 -1.49 2.85 -13.12
N LYS A 94 -2.42 1.94 -12.92
CA LYS A 94 -3.28 1.86 -11.73
C LYS A 94 -3.01 0.59 -10.94
N TRP A 95 -3.26 0.61 -9.62
CA TRP A 95 -3.26 -0.61 -8.83
C TRP A 95 -4.45 -1.47 -9.19
N SER A 96 -4.19 -2.73 -9.45
CA SER A 96 -5.21 -3.67 -9.92
C SER A 96 -5.07 -5.03 -9.25
N LEU A 97 -6.21 -5.57 -8.81
CA LEU A 97 -6.33 -6.91 -8.27
C LEU A 97 -7.33 -7.69 -9.14
N LYS A 98 -6.79 -8.30 -10.20
CA LYS A 98 -7.55 -9.06 -11.19
C LYS A 98 -6.90 -10.41 -11.43
N LYS A 99 -7.74 -11.43 -11.67
CA LYS A 99 -7.32 -12.77 -12.11
C LYS A 99 -7.63 -12.99 -13.58
N CYS A 100 -6.74 -13.68 -14.27
CA CYS A 100 -6.96 -14.13 -15.63
C CYS A 100 -7.92 -15.32 -15.64
N LYS A 101 -8.90 -15.28 -16.54
CA LYS A 101 -9.77 -16.40 -16.89
C LYS A 101 -9.74 -16.60 -18.40
N ILE A 102 -9.81 -17.83 -18.83
CA ILE A 102 -9.92 -18.16 -20.24
C ILE A 102 -11.40 -18.25 -20.60
N ASN A 103 -11.85 -17.36 -21.47
CA ASN A 103 -13.21 -17.40 -22.02
C ASN A 103 -13.21 -18.18 -23.35
N LYS A 104 -14.15 -19.12 -23.47
CA LYS A 104 -14.30 -19.94 -24.66
C LYS A 104 -15.25 -19.27 -25.62
N TYR A 105 -14.81 -19.00 -26.83
CA TYR A 105 -15.60 -18.46 -27.92
C TYR A 105 -15.57 -19.43 -29.11
N ASP A 106 -16.54 -19.33 -30.00
CA ASP A 106 -16.60 -20.16 -31.23
C ASP A 106 -15.37 -20.05 -32.11
N LYS A 107 -14.68 -18.90 -32.05
CA LYS A 107 -13.45 -18.60 -32.82
C LYS A 107 -12.15 -18.84 -32.05
N GLY A 108 -12.22 -19.46 -30.87
CA GLY A 108 -11.04 -19.76 -30.05
C GLY A 108 -11.14 -19.24 -28.62
N ASN A 109 -10.14 -19.59 -27.80
CA ASN A 109 -10.06 -19.18 -26.42
C ASN A 109 -9.36 -17.82 -26.30
N LYS A 110 -9.95 -16.88 -25.54
CA LYS A 110 -9.31 -15.59 -25.24
C LYS A 110 -9.16 -15.39 -23.72
N PRO A 111 -8.01 -14.85 -23.25
CA PRO A 111 -7.86 -14.45 -21.87
C PRO A 111 -8.76 -13.24 -21.57
N ILE A 112 -9.42 -13.26 -20.44
CA ILE A 112 -10.14 -12.10 -19.88
C ILE A 112 -9.70 -11.89 -18.44
N TYR A 113 -9.72 -10.64 -18.01
CA TYR A 113 -9.32 -10.28 -16.65
C TYR A 113 -10.54 -9.82 -15.86
N LYS A 114 -10.82 -10.51 -14.76
CA LYS A 114 -11.93 -10.22 -13.85
C LYS A 114 -11.38 -9.91 -12.46
N THR A 115 -12.11 -9.13 -11.68
CA THR A 115 -11.82 -8.90 -10.25
C THR A 115 -11.61 -10.23 -9.52
N THR A 116 -10.68 -10.27 -8.59
CA THR A 116 -10.32 -11.50 -7.88
C THR A 116 -11.39 -11.93 -6.90
N LEU A 117 -11.91 -10.98 -6.12
CA LEU A 117 -12.94 -11.19 -5.11
C LEU A 117 -14.31 -10.77 -5.67
N ASN A 118 -15.37 -11.37 -5.16
CA ASN A 118 -16.77 -11.09 -5.51
C ASN A 118 -17.00 -11.09 -7.03
N THR A 119 -17.11 -12.30 -7.57
CA THR A 119 -17.29 -12.51 -9.02
C THR A 119 -18.77 -12.59 -9.43
N ASP A 120 -19.71 -12.43 -8.52
CA ASP A 120 -21.12 -12.41 -8.81
C ASP A 120 -21.49 -11.06 -9.44
N GLU A 121 -22.15 -11.12 -10.59
CA GLU A 121 -22.41 -9.97 -11.48
C GLU A 121 -23.34 -8.91 -10.87
N GLU A 122 -23.94 -9.19 -9.70
CA GLU A 122 -24.90 -8.32 -9.01
C GLU A 122 -24.25 -7.32 -8.01
N ASP A 123 -22.96 -7.46 -7.68
CA ASP A 123 -22.31 -6.58 -6.70
C ASP A 123 -21.47 -5.50 -7.42
N GLU A 124 -22.15 -4.47 -7.93
CA GLU A 124 -21.52 -3.31 -8.62
C GLU A 124 -20.45 -2.61 -7.74
N ASN A 125 -20.46 -2.83 -6.43
CA ASN A 125 -19.57 -2.15 -5.49
C ASN A 125 -18.33 -2.94 -5.07
N ASN A 126 -18.21 -4.22 -5.38
CA ASN A 126 -17.04 -5.08 -5.08
C ASN A 126 -16.11 -4.56 -3.96
N LEU A 127 -16.72 -4.24 -2.80
CA LEU A 127 -16.05 -3.54 -1.69
C LEU A 127 -14.83 -4.31 -1.19
N ASP A 128 -14.91 -5.64 -1.07
CA ASP A 128 -13.81 -6.47 -0.58
C ASP A 128 -12.60 -6.40 -1.54
N ASN A 129 -12.82 -6.39 -2.87
CA ASN A 129 -11.72 -6.26 -3.83
C ASN A 129 -11.10 -4.87 -3.82
N LYS A 130 -11.93 -3.81 -3.70
CA LYS A 130 -11.44 -2.43 -3.53
C LYS A 130 -10.63 -2.29 -2.24
N GLN A 131 -11.14 -2.82 -1.13
CA GLN A 131 -10.47 -2.75 0.17
C GLN A 131 -9.13 -3.52 0.16
N LEU A 132 -9.10 -4.74 -0.39
CA LEU A 132 -7.86 -5.51 -0.49
C LEU A 132 -6.85 -4.82 -1.41
N THR A 133 -7.28 -4.28 -2.56
CA THR A 133 -6.42 -3.50 -3.46
C THR A 133 -5.84 -2.28 -2.75
N LEU A 134 -6.65 -1.56 -1.98
CA LEU A 134 -6.22 -0.39 -1.22
C LEU A 134 -5.20 -0.78 -0.14
N LEU A 135 -5.45 -1.86 0.60
CA LEU A 135 -4.56 -2.33 1.67
C LEU A 135 -3.22 -2.84 1.14
N GLU A 136 -3.23 -3.63 0.07
CA GLU A 136 -2.00 -4.10 -0.57
C GLU A 136 -1.20 -2.96 -1.22
N SER A 137 -1.88 -1.96 -1.80
CA SER A 137 -1.20 -0.77 -2.33
C SER A 137 -0.59 0.08 -1.21
N CYS A 138 -1.26 0.22 -0.06
CA CYS A 138 -0.69 0.81 1.16
C CYS A 138 0.61 0.10 1.55
N LEU A 139 0.60 -1.22 1.65
CA LEU A 139 1.78 -2.03 1.99
C LEU A 139 2.89 -1.89 0.92
N ARG A 140 2.52 -1.90 -0.35
CA ARG A 140 3.48 -1.78 -1.47
C ARG A 140 4.22 -0.45 -1.49
N ILE A 141 3.53 0.66 -1.22
CA ILE A 141 4.19 1.98 -1.17
C ILE A 141 5.01 2.18 0.11
N THR A 142 4.62 1.52 1.20
CA THR A 142 5.34 1.55 2.47
C THR A 142 6.64 0.78 2.37
N TYR A 143 6.55 -0.48 1.95
CA TYR A 143 7.67 -1.40 1.80
C TYR A 143 8.13 -1.43 0.36
N THR A 144 9.05 -0.54 -0.01
CA THR A 144 9.50 -0.38 -1.39
C THR A 144 10.58 -1.38 -1.81
N SER A 145 11.33 -1.91 -0.84
CA SER A 145 12.35 -2.94 -1.07
C SER A 145 11.73 -4.34 -1.05
N PRO A 146 11.98 -5.20 -2.05
CA PRO A 146 11.50 -6.58 -2.03
C PRO A 146 11.88 -7.37 -0.77
N LYS A 147 13.01 -7.03 -0.13
CA LYS A 147 13.47 -7.64 1.14
C LYS A 147 12.55 -7.42 2.33
N THR A 148 11.67 -6.43 2.25
CA THR A 148 10.76 -6.06 3.34
C THR A 148 9.30 -6.38 3.03
N MET A 149 9.02 -7.04 1.89
CA MET A 149 7.65 -7.34 1.45
C MET A 149 7.14 -8.71 1.97
N HIS A 150 7.37 -9.03 3.23
CA HIS A 150 6.92 -10.27 3.88
C HIS A 150 5.39 -10.48 3.84
N TRP A 151 4.63 -9.41 3.62
CA TRP A 151 3.19 -9.49 3.46
C TRP A 151 2.76 -10.33 2.25
N ILE A 152 3.58 -10.38 1.18
CA ILE A 152 3.29 -11.15 -0.04
C ILE A 152 3.31 -12.66 0.26
N SER A 153 4.38 -13.15 0.88
CA SER A 153 4.48 -14.56 1.27
C SER A 153 3.38 -14.96 2.25
N LYS A 154 3.02 -14.04 3.17
CA LYS A 154 1.91 -14.25 4.12
C LYS A 154 0.58 -14.40 3.40
N VAL A 155 0.23 -13.52 2.46
CA VAL A 155 -0.99 -13.66 1.65
C VAL A 155 -1.01 -14.99 0.91
N MET A 156 0.06 -15.31 0.18
CA MET A 156 0.14 -16.55 -0.59
C MET A 156 -0.03 -17.80 0.30
N SER A 157 0.62 -17.82 1.46
CA SER A 157 0.52 -18.92 2.42
C SER A 157 -0.90 -19.08 2.96
N GLU A 158 -1.55 -17.99 3.35
CA GLU A 158 -2.89 -18.04 3.93
C GLU A 158 -3.96 -18.40 2.89
N VAL A 159 -3.85 -17.88 1.66
CA VAL A 159 -4.71 -18.32 0.55
C VAL A 159 -4.49 -19.81 0.22
N ASN A 160 -3.25 -20.28 0.28
CA ASN A 160 -2.94 -21.71 0.09
C ASN A 160 -3.60 -22.61 1.16
N LYS A 161 -3.81 -22.09 2.38
CA LYS A 161 -4.55 -22.74 3.47
C LYS A 161 -6.07 -22.64 3.31
N GLY A 162 -6.58 -22.00 2.25
CA GLY A 162 -7.99 -21.87 1.93
C GLY A 162 -8.69 -20.65 2.56
N LYS A 163 -7.93 -19.65 3.03
CA LYS A 163 -8.50 -18.40 3.53
C LYS A 163 -9.18 -17.61 2.42
N THR A 164 -10.30 -16.98 2.75
CA THR A 164 -11.09 -16.14 1.83
C THR A 164 -10.51 -14.73 1.71
N GLY A 165 -11.03 -13.93 0.76
CA GLY A 165 -10.62 -12.54 0.63
C GLY A 165 -10.83 -11.70 1.91
N LYS A 166 -11.95 -11.90 2.61
CA LYS A 166 -12.23 -11.24 3.91
C LYS A 166 -11.25 -11.64 5.00
N ASP A 167 -10.84 -12.92 5.03
CA ASP A 167 -9.82 -13.38 5.98
C ASP A 167 -8.47 -12.73 5.68
N ILE A 168 -8.10 -12.61 4.39
CA ILE A 168 -6.85 -11.98 3.97
C ILE A 168 -6.81 -10.50 4.36
N ILE A 169 -7.90 -9.76 4.18
CA ILE A 169 -8.01 -8.38 4.64
C ILE A 169 -7.73 -8.28 6.14
N LYS A 170 -8.40 -9.08 6.96
CA LYS A 170 -8.18 -9.09 8.43
C LYS A 170 -6.74 -9.45 8.82
N ILE A 171 -6.14 -10.43 8.13
CA ILE A 171 -4.75 -10.84 8.36
C ILE A 171 -3.77 -9.71 8.05
N LEU A 172 -3.99 -9.00 6.94
CA LEU A 172 -3.14 -7.87 6.55
C LEU A 172 -3.37 -6.65 7.45
N GLU A 173 -4.60 -6.37 7.87
CA GLU A 173 -4.89 -5.31 8.85
C GLU A 173 -4.18 -5.60 10.19
N LYS A 174 -4.27 -6.84 10.69
CA LYS A 174 -3.52 -7.26 11.89
C LYS A 174 -2.00 -7.13 11.69
N TYR A 175 -1.49 -7.48 10.51
CA TYR A 175 -0.08 -7.29 10.17
C TYR A 175 0.33 -5.81 10.21
N CYS A 176 -0.49 -4.90 9.64
CA CYS A 176 -0.26 -3.47 9.68
C CYS A 176 -0.31 -2.91 11.11
N CYS A 177 -1.33 -3.31 11.90
CA CYS A 177 -1.45 -2.91 13.30
C CYS A 177 -0.20 -3.27 14.10
N LYS A 178 0.29 -4.52 13.95
CA LYS A 178 1.53 -4.93 14.60
C LYS A 178 2.73 -4.06 14.17
N LYS A 179 2.88 -3.78 12.87
CA LYS A 179 3.97 -2.93 12.36
C LYS A 179 3.89 -1.49 12.85
N VAL A 180 2.68 -0.94 13.02
CA VAL A 180 2.48 0.39 13.63
C VAL A 180 2.84 0.36 15.12
N ASP A 181 2.38 -0.64 15.85
CA ASP A 181 2.67 -0.79 17.28
C ASP A 181 4.17 -0.95 17.56
N ASP A 182 4.85 -1.80 16.78
CA ASP A 182 6.30 -2.02 16.86
C ASP A 182 7.13 -0.74 16.55
N SER A 183 6.54 0.28 15.87
CA SER A 183 7.23 1.52 15.47
C SER A 183 7.28 2.61 16.54
N ASP A 184 6.80 2.35 17.75
CA ASP A 184 6.69 3.37 18.82
C ASP A 184 6.00 4.66 18.36
N TYR A 185 4.91 4.52 17.61
CA TYR A 185 4.24 5.63 16.92
C TYR A 185 3.75 6.75 17.85
N LYS A 186 3.52 6.46 19.15
CA LYS A 186 3.06 7.45 20.14
C LYS A 186 4.17 8.42 20.55
N ASN A 187 5.42 7.96 20.55
CA ASN A 187 6.57 8.75 21.03
C ASN A 187 7.45 9.27 19.89
N SER A 188 7.34 8.68 18.69
CA SER A 188 8.12 9.10 17.52
C SER A 188 7.73 10.50 17.04
N LYS A 189 8.72 11.32 16.68
CA LYS A 189 8.54 12.71 16.21
C LYS A 189 9.34 12.97 14.94
N GLY A 190 8.87 13.92 14.14
CA GLY A 190 9.58 14.37 12.95
C GLY A 190 9.87 13.22 11.99
N PHE A 191 11.09 13.12 11.53
CA PHE A 191 11.54 12.09 10.59
C PHE A 191 11.72 10.70 11.23
N ALA A 192 11.60 10.56 12.54
CA ALA A 192 11.62 9.25 13.22
C ALA A 192 10.29 8.51 13.09
N VAL A 193 9.20 9.19 12.72
CA VAL A 193 7.91 8.52 12.49
C VAL A 193 8.01 7.62 11.26
N GLU A 194 7.78 6.32 11.46
CA GLU A 194 7.87 5.35 10.37
C GLU A 194 6.75 5.54 9.33
N ARG A 195 7.05 5.27 8.06
CA ARG A 195 6.11 5.46 6.94
C ARG A 195 4.82 4.67 7.10
N ILE A 196 4.88 3.49 7.73
CA ILE A 196 3.70 2.66 7.96
C ILE A 196 2.64 3.38 8.79
N VAL A 197 3.04 4.24 9.73
CA VAL A 197 2.12 5.03 10.57
C VAL A 197 1.26 5.96 9.71
N PHE A 198 1.86 6.63 8.73
CA PHE A 198 1.12 7.52 7.82
C PHE A 198 0.26 6.74 6.83
N THR A 199 0.85 5.73 6.19
CA THR A 199 0.18 5.01 5.10
C THR A 199 -0.97 4.15 5.60
N TYR A 200 -0.80 3.51 6.76
CA TYR A 200 -1.89 2.72 7.35
C TYR A 200 -2.98 3.61 7.93
N LEU A 201 -2.64 4.76 8.51
CA LEU A 201 -3.64 5.76 8.89
C LEU A 201 -4.46 6.24 7.68
N ASP A 202 -3.80 6.58 6.56
CA ASP A 202 -4.49 6.96 5.32
C ASP A 202 -5.42 5.83 4.82
N TYR A 203 -4.98 4.55 4.94
CA TYR A 203 -5.83 3.40 4.63
C TYR A 203 -7.08 3.35 5.53
N ILE A 204 -6.94 3.49 6.85
CA ILE A 204 -8.07 3.49 7.80
C ILE A 204 -9.06 4.59 7.44
N LEU A 205 -8.57 5.81 7.20
CA LEU A 205 -9.40 6.96 6.83
C LEU A 205 -10.19 6.71 5.54
N CYS A 206 -9.54 6.11 4.53
CA CYS A 206 -10.21 5.74 3.28
C CYS A 206 -11.22 4.61 3.47
N ARG A 207 -10.85 3.54 4.20
CA ARG A 207 -11.71 2.40 4.47
C ARG A 207 -13.01 2.81 5.15
N ASP A 208 -12.90 3.67 6.15
CA ASP A 208 -14.04 4.07 6.99
C ASP A 208 -14.90 5.16 6.33
N ASN A 209 -14.41 5.81 5.27
CA ASN A 209 -15.10 6.89 4.54
C ASN A 209 -14.99 6.74 3.03
N LEU A 210 -15.21 5.53 2.49
CA LEU A 210 -15.03 5.22 1.06
C LEU A 210 -15.70 6.20 0.10
N LYS A 211 -16.85 6.76 0.46
CA LYS A 211 -17.57 7.73 -0.39
C LYS A 211 -16.79 9.05 -0.57
N ASN A 212 -16.05 9.48 0.44
CA ASN A 212 -15.28 10.72 0.38
C ASN A 212 -13.92 10.55 -0.33
N TYR A 213 -13.44 9.30 -0.42
CA TYR A 213 -12.13 8.93 -0.99
C TYR A 213 -12.25 7.94 -2.15
N GLU A 214 -13.36 8.00 -2.91
CA GLU A 214 -13.63 7.02 -3.98
C GLU A 214 -12.53 7.02 -5.07
N ASP A 215 -11.97 8.20 -5.37
CA ASP A 215 -10.90 8.39 -6.36
C ASP A 215 -9.49 8.34 -5.75
N PHE A 216 -9.36 8.05 -4.45
CA PHE A 216 -8.05 8.00 -3.82
C PHE A 216 -7.28 6.75 -4.23
N GLU A 217 -6.06 6.95 -4.71
CA GLU A 217 -5.08 5.89 -4.99
C GLU A 217 -3.76 6.15 -4.28
N PHE A 218 -3.20 5.11 -3.68
CA PHE A 218 -1.88 5.20 -3.08
C PHE A 218 -0.80 5.42 -4.14
N GLN A 219 -0.04 6.49 -3.99
CA GLN A 219 1.14 6.82 -4.79
C GLN A 219 2.42 6.59 -3.97
N PHE A 220 3.58 6.44 -4.62
CA PHE A 220 4.86 6.36 -3.93
C PHE A 220 5.20 7.68 -3.26
N ARG A 221 5.02 7.74 -1.95
CA ARG A 221 5.29 8.90 -1.10
C ARG A 221 6.46 8.57 -0.18
N LYS A 222 7.50 9.41 -0.17
CA LYS A 222 8.74 9.16 0.58
C LYS A 222 9.16 10.34 1.44
N SER A 223 8.48 11.48 1.35
CA SER A 223 8.84 12.70 2.04
C SER A 223 7.85 12.99 3.17
N ILE A 224 8.37 13.12 4.39
CA ILE A 224 7.61 13.65 5.51
C ILE A 224 7.62 15.16 5.38
N GLU A 225 6.45 15.73 5.33
CA GLU A 225 6.20 17.17 5.18
C GLU A 225 5.68 17.74 6.50
N HIS A 226 6.22 18.91 6.88
CA HIS A 226 5.71 19.71 7.97
C HIS A 226 4.63 20.65 7.42
N PHE A 227 3.37 20.46 7.77
CA PHE A 227 2.28 21.30 7.28
C PHE A 227 2.51 22.76 7.70
N PHE A 228 2.75 23.03 8.98
CA PHE A 228 3.40 24.26 9.39
C PHE A 228 4.93 24.09 9.27
N PRO A 229 5.62 24.91 8.46
CA PRO A 229 7.03 24.69 8.14
C PRO A 229 7.95 24.83 9.35
N GLN A 230 9.03 24.08 9.38
CA GLN A 230 10.06 24.19 10.44
C GLN A 230 10.72 25.59 10.46
N HIS A 231 10.86 26.20 9.29
CA HIS A 231 11.47 27.51 9.08
C HIS A 231 10.53 28.38 8.22
N PRO A 232 9.51 29.03 8.82
CA PRO A 232 8.61 29.90 8.07
C PRO A 232 9.34 31.10 7.49
N ILE A 233 8.81 31.63 6.38
CA ILE A 233 9.42 32.78 5.68
C ILE A 233 9.43 34.02 6.58
N ASN A 234 8.36 34.24 7.34
CA ASN A 234 8.30 35.32 8.31
C ASN A 234 8.58 34.75 9.70
N GLU A 235 9.57 35.31 10.39
CA GLU A 235 9.96 34.88 11.73
C GLU A 235 8.87 35.15 12.81
N GLU A 236 7.89 35.98 12.51
CA GLU A 236 6.75 36.25 13.39
C GLU A 236 5.73 35.10 13.39
N ASP A 237 5.69 34.30 12.33
CA ASP A 237 4.84 33.13 12.24
C ASP A 237 5.44 32.00 13.07
N LYS A 238 4.87 31.71 14.24
CA LYS A 238 5.43 30.72 15.18
C LYS A 238 4.37 29.78 15.71
N ILE A 239 4.78 28.56 15.93
CA ILE A 239 4.13 27.54 16.76
C ILE A 239 5.14 27.11 17.84
N LYS A 240 4.67 26.42 18.86
CA LYS A 240 5.52 25.84 19.91
C LYS A 240 6.51 24.84 19.29
N ASP A 241 7.75 24.82 19.78
CA ASP A 241 8.79 23.93 19.27
C ASP A 241 8.40 22.45 19.39
N GLU A 242 7.68 22.08 20.47
CA GLU A 242 7.17 20.74 20.69
C GLU A 242 6.15 20.27 19.62
N ASN A 243 5.44 21.21 19.00
CA ASN A 243 4.42 20.95 17.99
C ASN A 243 4.97 20.88 16.56
N LYS A 244 6.17 21.41 16.31
CA LYS A 244 6.78 21.40 14.97
C LYS A 244 6.90 19.99 14.44
N ASP A 245 7.50 19.07 15.22
CA ASP A 245 7.76 17.69 14.85
C ASP A 245 6.68 16.72 15.37
N SER A 246 5.57 17.24 15.90
CA SER A 246 4.41 16.44 16.32
C SER A 246 3.78 15.74 15.12
N PHE A 247 3.36 14.49 15.29
CA PHE A 247 2.62 13.74 14.26
C PHE A 247 1.40 14.52 13.75
N GLY A 248 0.79 15.34 14.60
CA GLY A 248 -0.30 16.26 14.24
C GLY A 248 0.07 17.25 13.14
N ASN A 249 1.33 17.68 13.07
CA ASN A 249 1.83 18.61 12.04
C ASN A 249 2.46 17.94 10.81
N LEU A 250 2.52 16.62 10.76
CA LEU A 250 3.23 15.88 9.72
C LEU A 250 2.29 15.21 8.73
N ALA A 251 2.68 15.16 7.46
CA ALA A 251 2.02 14.37 6.43
C ALA A 251 3.04 13.69 5.52
N LEU A 252 2.68 12.54 4.93
CA LEU A 252 3.52 11.85 3.97
C LEU A 252 3.10 12.23 2.55
N ILE A 253 4.03 12.81 1.77
CA ILE A 253 3.79 13.26 0.39
C ILE A 253 4.89 12.82 -0.55
N THR A 254 4.74 13.07 -1.86
CA THR A 254 5.79 12.82 -2.84
C THR A 254 6.94 13.82 -2.68
N VAL A 255 8.15 13.43 -3.10
CA VAL A 255 9.33 14.33 -3.04
C VAL A 255 9.12 15.60 -3.86
N SER A 256 8.48 15.47 -5.04
CA SER A 256 8.17 16.64 -5.89
C SER A 256 7.17 17.58 -5.23
N ALA A 257 6.20 17.05 -4.51
CA ALA A 257 5.23 17.84 -3.75
C ALA A 257 5.89 18.58 -2.59
N ASN A 258 6.79 17.91 -1.84
CA ASN A 258 7.55 18.52 -0.77
C ASN A 258 8.39 19.73 -1.27
N SER A 259 9.05 19.57 -2.41
CA SER A 259 9.80 20.67 -3.03
C SER A 259 8.92 21.85 -3.41
N LYS A 260 7.66 21.62 -3.82
CA LYS A 260 6.69 22.68 -4.13
C LYS A 260 6.19 23.39 -2.87
N PHE A 261 5.95 22.66 -1.81
CA PHE A 261 5.49 23.22 -0.54
C PHE A 261 6.53 24.11 0.13
N SER A 262 7.80 23.73 0.08
CA SER A 262 8.92 24.51 0.63
C SER A 262 8.58 25.04 2.04
N ASN A 263 8.97 26.28 2.36
CA ASN A 263 8.72 26.94 3.65
C ASN A 263 7.43 27.77 3.68
N MET A 264 6.47 27.47 2.78
CA MET A 264 5.21 28.19 2.77
C MET A 264 4.34 27.87 3.99
N LEU A 265 3.54 28.84 4.42
CA LEU A 265 2.52 28.61 5.44
C LEU A 265 1.42 27.68 4.91
N PRO A 266 0.71 26.93 5.80
CA PRO A 266 -0.30 25.95 5.42
C PRO A 266 -1.34 26.47 4.43
N ILE A 267 -1.84 27.68 4.64
CA ILE A 267 -2.84 28.30 3.77
C ILE A 267 -2.36 28.44 2.32
N HIS A 268 -1.10 28.86 2.14
CA HIS A 268 -0.53 29.02 0.80
C HIS A 268 -0.26 27.67 0.12
N LYS A 269 0.18 26.65 0.89
CA LYS A 269 0.32 25.28 0.39
C LYS A 269 -1.00 24.77 -0.18
N VAL A 270 -2.09 24.95 0.55
CA VAL A 270 -3.42 24.46 0.17
C VAL A 270 -3.98 25.23 -1.03
N GLU A 271 -3.85 26.57 -1.05
CA GLU A 271 -4.37 27.37 -2.15
C GLU A 271 -3.65 27.14 -3.47
N GLN A 272 -2.33 27.00 -3.42
CA GLN A 272 -1.51 26.88 -4.62
C GLN A 272 -1.42 25.44 -5.14
N TYR A 273 -1.54 24.43 -4.25
CA TYR A 273 -1.26 23.03 -4.60
C TYR A 273 -2.36 22.06 -4.16
N LYS A 274 -3.60 22.33 -4.55
CA LYS A 274 -4.77 21.51 -4.20
C LYS A 274 -4.60 20.01 -4.54
N GLU A 275 -3.94 19.70 -5.67
CA GLU A 275 -3.69 18.32 -6.07
C GLU A 275 -2.67 17.60 -5.16
N VAL A 276 -1.77 18.34 -4.50
CA VAL A 276 -0.88 17.77 -3.51
C VAL A 276 -1.63 17.38 -2.23
N VAL A 277 -2.58 18.21 -1.82
CA VAL A 277 -3.42 17.94 -0.64
C VAL A 277 -4.17 16.61 -0.80
N LYS A 278 -4.65 16.30 -2.00
CA LYS A 278 -5.37 15.04 -2.29
C LYS A 278 -4.51 13.78 -2.20
N GLN A 279 -3.18 13.91 -2.13
CA GLN A 279 -2.27 12.76 -2.03
C GLN A 279 -2.35 12.02 -0.69
N SER A 280 -2.87 12.66 0.37
CA SER A 280 -2.98 12.06 1.70
C SER A 280 -4.32 12.42 2.36
N PRO A 281 -5.15 11.44 2.70
CA PRO A 281 -6.34 11.64 3.52
C PRO A 281 -6.06 12.39 4.82
N LYS A 282 -4.94 12.10 5.49
CA LYS A 282 -4.50 12.84 6.67
C LYS A 282 -4.33 14.33 6.37
N LEU A 283 -3.69 14.69 5.25
CA LEU A 283 -3.47 16.08 4.85
C LEU A 283 -4.78 16.78 4.47
N ILE A 284 -5.74 16.06 3.90
CA ILE A 284 -7.09 16.59 3.66
C ILE A 284 -7.74 16.98 4.99
N LEU A 285 -7.70 16.11 6.00
CA LEU A 285 -8.27 16.41 7.33
C LEU A 285 -7.55 17.58 8.05
N MET A 286 -6.24 17.71 7.89
CA MET A 286 -5.50 18.87 8.39
C MET A 286 -6.00 20.15 7.73
N THR A 287 -6.25 20.11 6.41
CA THR A 287 -6.76 21.24 5.65
C THR A 287 -8.19 21.62 6.09
N GLU A 288 -9.07 20.64 6.28
CA GLU A 288 -10.43 20.87 6.77
C GLU A 288 -10.41 21.53 8.16
N LEU A 289 -9.62 20.99 9.09
CA LEU A 289 -9.49 21.55 10.42
C LEU A 289 -8.93 22.99 10.39
N MET A 290 -7.97 23.28 9.52
CA MET A 290 -7.45 24.64 9.31
C MET A 290 -8.56 25.59 8.81
N VAL A 291 -9.36 25.15 7.85
CA VAL A 291 -10.45 25.94 7.28
C VAL A 291 -11.50 26.26 8.36
N ASP A 292 -11.86 25.28 9.18
CA ASP A 292 -12.80 25.44 10.29
C ASP A 292 -12.26 26.39 11.38
N ASN A 293 -10.94 26.50 11.53
CA ASN A 293 -10.27 27.42 12.43
C ASN A 293 -9.88 28.75 11.73
N ASN A 294 -10.81 29.34 10.98
CA ASN A 294 -10.62 30.62 10.28
C ASN A 294 -9.38 30.65 9.35
N ARG A 295 -9.04 29.51 8.76
CA ARG A 295 -7.88 29.34 7.84
C ARG A 295 -6.52 29.49 8.54
N ILE A 296 -6.48 29.31 9.86
CA ILE A 296 -5.27 29.36 10.67
C ILE A 296 -4.94 27.97 11.16
N TRP A 297 -3.70 27.53 10.88
CA TRP A 297 -3.12 26.30 11.43
C TRP A 297 -2.22 26.66 12.59
N ASP A 298 -2.71 26.50 13.80
CA ASP A 298 -2.05 26.87 15.05
C ASP A 298 -1.76 25.66 15.95
N ASP A 299 -1.17 25.88 17.11
CA ASP A 299 -0.85 24.85 18.09
C ASP A 299 -2.08 24.03 18.50
N LYS A 300 -3.23 24.66 18.66
CA LYS A 300 -4.47 23.98 19.03
C LYS A 300 -4.96 23.03 17.93
N CYS A 301 -4.85 23.44 16.68
CA CYS A 301 -5.14 22.58 15.53
C CYS A 301 -4.21 21.37 15.50
N ILE A 302 -2.91 21.58 15.71
CA ILE A 302 -1.90 20.52 15.71
C ILE A 302 -2.18 19.52 16.84
N GLU A 303 -2.39 19.98 18.06
CA GLU A 303 -2.69 19.15 19.22
C GLU A 303 -3.99 18.35 19.02
N THR A 304 -5.07 19.02 18.58
CA THR A 304 -6.36 18.37 18.31
C THR A 304 -6.24 17.30 17.23
N HIS A 305 -5.54 17.60 16.14
CA HIS A 305 -5.34 16.64 15.04
C HIS A 305 -4.44 15.47 15.48
N ASN A 306 -3.37 15.76 16.24
CA ASN A 306 -2.48 14.74 16.80
C ASN A 306 -3.27 13.71 17.62
N ASP A 307 -4.03 14.18 18.61
CA ASP A 307 -4.77 13.32 19.52
C ASP A 307 -5.81 12.48 18.78
N LYS A 308 -6.51 13.08 17.82
CA LYS A 308 -7.50 12.38 17.00
C LYS A 308 -6.85 11.28 16.16
N MET A 309 -5.72 11.53 15.52
CA MET A 309 -5.05 10.56 14.64
C MET A 309 -4.38 9.43 15.43
N LEU A 310 -3.72 9.75 16.55
CA LEU A 310 -3.13 8.74 17.44
C LEU A 310 -4.20 7.83 18.05
N LYS A 311 -5.32 8.42 18.48
CA LYS A 311 -6.45 7.64 19.01
C LYS A 311 -7.03 6.70 17.95
N LEU A 312 -7.19 7.14 16.72
CA LEU A 312 -7.66 6.30 15.61
C LEU A 312 -6.77 5.07 15.40
N LEU A 313 -5.45 5.26 15.43
CA LEU A 313 -4.48 4.16 15.33
C LEU A 313 -4.57 3.23 16.56
N GLU A 314 -4.68 3.78 17.76
CA GLU A 314 -4.81 3.00 18.99
C GLU A 314 -6.07 2.15 19.01
N ASP A 315 -7.21 2.73 18.65
CA ASP A 315 -8.51 2.05 18.59
C ASP A 315 -8.45 0.88 17.56
N GLU A 316 -7.79 1.09 16.42
CA GLU A 316 -7.62 0.05 15.40
C GLU A 316 -6.69 -1.08 15.87
N ILE A 317 -5.58 -0.75 16.52
CA ILE A 317 -4.65 -1.73 17.09
C ILE A 317 -5.36 -2.58 18.15
N ASN A 318 -6.09 -1.94 19.07
CA ASN A 318 -6.83 -2.65 20.11
C ASN A 318 -7.86 -3.60 19.53
N LYS A 319 -8.62 -3.17 18.53
CA LYS A 319 -9.60 -4.01 17.82
C LYS A 319 -8.97 -5.29 17.23
N HIS A 320 -7.72 -5.25 16.80
CA HIS A 320 -7.02 -6.40 16.22
C HIS A 320 -6.21 -7.23 17.24
N ASN A 321 -5.98 -6.72 18.44
CA ASN A 321 -5.33 -7.46 19.53
C ASN A 321 -6.31 -8.32 20.33
N ASP A 322 -7.61 -7.96 20.34
CA ASP A 322 -8.67 -8.71 21.05
C ASP A 322 -9.12 -9.99 20.29
N PHE A 323 -8.52 -10.30 19.14
CA PHE A 323 -8.72 -11.48 18.30
C PHE A 323 -7.38 -12.24 18.10
#